data_03b5ec0bebe8d289c84cdc00b652fadc
#
_entry.id   03b5ec0bebe8d289c84cdc00b652fadc
#
_cell.length_a   1.000
_cell.length_b   1.000
_cell.length_c   1.000
_cell.angle_alpha   90.00
_cell.angle_beta   90.00
_cell.angle_gamma   90.00
#
_symmetry.space_group_name_H-M   'P 1'
#
loop_
_entity.id
_entity.type
_entity.pdbx_description
1 polymer ?
#
loop_
_entity_poly.entity_id
_entity_poly.type
_entity_poly.pdbx_seq_one_letter_code
_entity_poly.pdbx_strand_id
1 'polypeptide(L)'
;MQISRRNALKALAGTAALAALPRLRADAPNPMPAAEPTTSFRHSACRWCYQKMPLEDLAREGKRVGLESVELLDPSEWATVQKHGLTCAMANGVTRIPEGLNRLEHHGVMVPGMIERIGACADAGLPNVICFSGSRGGMEHEQGLENCATALRQIVVEAEKRRVTVCMELLNSKVDHHDYMCDHTAWGVELVKRVGSDRFKLLYDIYHMQIMEGDVIRTIRENHPYIAHYHTGGVPGRHEIDQAQELNYPAIARAIRDLGYRGFVAQEFVPVRDPITSLAEAITLCTV
;
A
#
# COMPACT_ATOMS: atom_id res chain seq x y z
N MET A 1 5.13 16.73 74.19
CA MET A 1 5.44 15.71 75.26
C MET A 1 5.85 14.45 74.51
N GLN A 2 7.17 14.15 74.59
CA GLN A 2 7.80 12.98 74.01
C GLN A 2 7.42 11.75 74.85
N ILE A 3 7.10 10.62 74.21
CA ILE A 3 7.29 9.29 74.81
C ILE A 3 7.86 8.35 73.74
N SER A 4 8.98 7.90 74.12
CA SER A 4 10.02 7.03 73.71
C SER A 4 9.62 5.62 73.28
N ARG A 5 10.39 5.13 72.30
CA ARG A 5 10.53 3.71 71.95
C ARG A 5 11.21 2.95 73.08
N ARG A 6 10.69 1.77 73.41
CA ARG A 6 11.49 0.53 73.76
C ARG A 6 10.63 -0.47 74.54
N ASN A 7 10.81 -1.73 74.17
CA ASN A 7 10.62 -2.97 74.89
C ASN A 7 9.23 -3.58 75.05
N ALA A 8 9.03 -4.65 74.27
CA ALA A 8 8.72 -5.95 74.91
C ALA A 8 8.86 -7.08 73.89
N LEU A 9 10.01 -7.73 73.86
CA LEU A 9 10.16 -9.12 73.44
C LEU A 9 9.71 -10.01 74.63
N LYS A 10 8.80 -10.93 74.41
CA LYS A 10 8.71 -12.22 75.12
C LYS A 10 7.94 -13.27 74.34
N ALA A 11 8.58 -14.36 74.12
CA ALA A 11 8.30 -15.61 73.46
C ALA A 11 6.92 -16.23 73.69
N LEU A 12 6.40 -16.84 72.60
CA LEU A 12 5.56 -18.03 72.70
C LEU A 12 6.05 -18.99 71.60
N ALA A 13 6.62 -20.10 72.03
CA ALA A 13 6.93 -21.25 71.20
C ALA A 13 5.60 -21.98 70.91
N GLY A 14 5.23 -22.06 69.65
CA GLY A 14 4.12 -22.89 69.15
C GLY A 14 4.63 -23.74 68.01
N THR A 15 4.67 -25.04 68.22
CA THR A 15 4.98 -26.08 67.24
C THR A 15 3.96 -26.06 66.12
N ALA A 16 4.35 -25.59 64.93
CA ALA A 16 3.52 -25.71 63.72
C ALA A 16 4.09 -26.87 62.87
N ALA A 17 3.25 -27.89 62.73
CA ALA A 17 3.52 -28.99 61.79
C ALA A 17 3.52 -28.45 60.33
N LEU A 18 4.64 -28.62 59.65
CA LEU A 18 4.71 -28.35 58.22
C LEU A 18 3.91 -29.43 57.45
N ALA A 19 2.76 -29.09 56.99
CA ALA A 19 2.06 -29.84 55.94
C ALA A 19 2.74 -29.50 54.59
N ALA A 20 3.39 -30.48 54.00
CA ALA A 20 3.96 -30.36 52.67
C ALA A 20 2.83 -30.22 51.63
N LEU A 21 2.66 -29.00 51.08
CA LEU A 21 1.83 -28.77 49.91
C LEU A 21 2.49 -29.39 48.67
N PRO A 22 1.76 -30.08 47.79
CA PRO A 22 2.29 -30.58 46.52
C PRO A 22 2.71 -29.40 45.66
N ARG A 23 3.98 -29.38 45.23
CA ARG A 23 4.47 -28.45 44.23
C ARG A 23 3.75 -28.75 42.90
N LEU A 24 2.79 -27.93 42.51
CA LEU A 24 2.36 -27.84 41.15
C LEU A 24 3.55 -27.47 40.27
N ARG A 25 4.03 -28.41 39.49
CA ARG A 25 4.92 -28.12 38.37
C ARG A 25 4.10 -27.25 37.40
N ALA A 26 4.45 -25.99 37.26
CA ALA A 26 4.02 -25.19 36.12
C ALA A 26 4.71 -25.81 34.91
N ASP A 27 3.91 -26.48 34.07
CA ASP A 27 4.37 -26.88 32.75
C ASP A 27 4.77 -25.60 32.00
N ALA A 28 6.02 -25.54 31.56
CA ALA A 28 6.46 -24.46 30.68
C ALA A 28 5.54 -24.42 29.46
N PRO A 29 5.06 -23.23 29.03
CA PRO A 29 4.22 -23.16 27.85
C PRO A 29 5.01 -23.75 26.67
N ASN A 30 4.40 -24.70 26.00
CA ASN A 30 4.92 -25.29 24.77
C ASN A 30 5.29 -24.13 23.82
N PRO A 31 6.50 -24.07 23.24
CA PRO A 31 6.81 -23.04 22.26
C PRO A 31 5.80 -23.18 21.13
N MET A 32 5.03 -22.11 20.89
CA MET A 32 4.16 -22.06 19.72
C MET A 32 5.02 -22.34 18.48
N PRO A 33 4.59 -23.20 17.55
CA PRO A 33 5.29 -23.37 16.31
C PRO A 33 5.44 -21.99 15.67
N ALA A 34 6.67 -21.63 15.31
CA ALA A 34 6.91 -20.42 14.53
C ALA A 34 6.04 -20.53 13.27
N ALA A 35 5.03 -19.65 13.16
CA ALA A 35 4.23 -19.57 11.96
C ALA A 35 5.19 -19.26 10.81
N GLU A 36 5.23 -20.11 9.81
CA GLU A 36 5.96 -19.82 8.58
C GLU A 36 5.49 -18.48 8.04
N PRO A 37 6.38 -17.59 7.59
CA PRO A 37 6.00 -16.30 7.03
C PRO A 37 5.29 -16.53 5.70
N THR A 38 3.97 -16.72 5.73
CA THR A 38 3.14 -16.71 4.54
C THR A 38 2.81 -15.26 4.25
N THR A 39 3.59 -14.63 3.36
CA THR A 39 3.19 -13.36 2.77
C THR A 39 1.79 -13.51 2.20
N SER A 40 0.87 -12.69 2.69
CA SER A 40 -0.51 -12.74 2.20
C SER A 40 -0.69 -12.00 0.88
N PHE A 41 0.19 -11.06 0.58
CA PHE A 41 0.22 -10.26 -0.65
C PHE A 41 1.49 -10.55 -1.45
N ARG A 42 1.49 -10.10 -2.71
CA ARG A 42 2.57 -10.30 -3.69
C ARG A 42 3.40 -9.04 -3.85
N HIS A 43 4.66 -9.19 -4.26
CA HIS A 43 5.56 -8.06 -4.45
C HIS A 43 5.61 -7.61 -5.91
N SER A 44 5.59 -6.28 -6.10
CA SER A 44 5.76 -5.60 -7.38
C SER A 44 6.82 -4.50 -7.28
N ALA A 45 7.23 -3.93 -8.41
CA ALA A 45 8.07 -2.75 -8.47
C ALA A 45 7.63 -1.82 -9.60
N CYS A 46 7.64 -0.51 -9.36
CA CYS A 46 7.26 0.50 -10.34
C CYS A 46 8.41 0.76 -11.31
N ARG A 47 8.16 0.58 -12.60
CA ARG A 47 9.15 0.70 -13.69
C ARG A 47 9.91 2.01 -13.69
N TRP A 48 9.23 3.10 -13.45
CA TRP A 48 9.82 4.44 -13.54
C TRP A 48 10.96 4.70 -12.53
N CYS A 49 10.97 3.99 -11.40
CA CYS A 49 12.04 4.08 -10.39
C CYS A 49 13.36 3.48 -10.89
N TYR A 50 13.32 2.63 -11.91
CA TYR A 50 14.44 1.85 -12.43
C TYR A 50 14.77 2.19 -13.89
N GLN A 51 14.50 3.42 -14.35
CA GLN A 51 14.64 3.82 -15.76
C GLN A 51 16.06 3.64 -16.32
N LYS A 52 17.09 3.69 -15.49
CA LYS A 52 18.49 3.48 -15.89
C LYS A 52 18.81 2.02 -16.22
N MET A 53 17.94 1.09 -15.85
CA MET A 53 18.09 -0.34 -16.13
C MET A 53 17.15 -0.73 -17.29
N PRO A 54 17.60 -1.53 -18.29
CA PRO A 54 16.69 -2.08 -19.29
C PRO A 54 15.53 -2.87 -18.64
N LEU A 55 14.31 -2.78 -19.19
CA LEU A 55 13.15 -3.47 -18.63
C LEU A 55 13.35 -5.00 -18.58
N GLU A 56 14.01 -5.58 -19.59
CA GLU A 56 14.33 -7.01 -19.64
C GLU A 56 15.21 -7.42 -18.44
N ASP A 57 16.20 -6.58 -18.08
CA ASP A 57 17.11 -6.85 -16.96
C ASP A 57 16.37 -6.68 -15.62
N LEU A 58 15.54 -5.64 -15.48
CA LEU A 58 14.71 -5.45 -14.29
C LEU A 58 13.76 -6.63 -14.10
N ALA A 59 13.13 -7.12 -15.16
CA ALA A 59 12.23 -8.27 -15.09
C ALA A 59 12.95 -9.56 -14.66
N ARG A 60 14.11 -9.83 -15.26
CA ARG A 60 14.94 -11.00 -14.94
C ARG A 60 15.42 -10.96 -13.48
N GLU A 61 16.07 -9.87 -13.10
CA GLU A 61 16.64 -9.73 -11.76
C GLU A 61 15.56 -9.57 -10.70
N GLY A 62 14.51 -8.82 -10.99
CA GLY A 62 13.34 -8.68 -10.11
C GLY A 62 12.69 -10.03 -9.80
N LYS A 63 12.50 -10.88 -10.82
CA LYS A 63 12.02 -12.25 -10.62
C LYS A 63 12.92 -13.05 -9.69
N ARG A 64 14.24 -12.93 -9.86
CA ARG A 64 15.24 -13.64 -9.05
C ARG A 64 15.17 -13.24 -7.56
N VAL A 65 14.84 -11.98 -7.26
CA VAL A 65 14.77 -11.48 -5.87
C VAL A 65 13.36 -11.56 -5.27
N GLY A 66 12.37 -12.11 -6.00
CA GLY A 66 11.05 -12.41 -5.46
C GLY A 66 9.89 -11.53 -5.94
N LEU A 67 10.10 -10.70 -6.97
CA LEU A 67 8.96 -10.01 -7.61
C LEU A 67 8.05 -10.99 -8.34
N GLU A 68 6.77 -10.68 -8.33
CA GLU A 68 5.74 -11.29 -9.15
C GLU A 68 5.19 -10.32 -10.20
N SER A 69 5.55 -9.05 -10.10
CA SER A 69 5.12 -7.99 -11.02
C SER A 69 6.18 -6.90 -11.17
N VAL A 70 6.26 -6.34 -12.40
CA VAL A 70 6.78 -4.98 -12.64
C VAL A 70 5.62 -4.20 -13.22
N GLU A 71 5.36 -3.01 -12.70
CA GLU A 71 4.14 -2.27 -13.00
C GLU A 71 4.39 -0.83 -13.47
N LEU A 72 3.27 -0.12 -13.73
CA LEU A 72 3.26 1.19 -14.40
C LEU A 72 3.90 1.10 -15.79
N LEU A 73 3.47 0.08 -16.54
CA LEU A 73 3.89 -0.23 -17.89
C LEU A 73 2.82 0.11 -18.91
N ASP A 74 3.26 0.50 -20.10
CA ASP A 74 2.40 0.63 -21.28
C ASP A 74 2.19 -0.70 -22.01
N PRO A 75 1.15 -0.84 -22.87
CA PRO A 75 0.85 -2.09 -23.55
C PRO A 75 2.00 -2.72 -24.33
N SER A 76 2.88 -1.91 -24.91
CA SER A 76 4.06 -2.37 -25.63
C SER A 76 5.12 -3.07 -24.75
N GLU A 77 5.06 -2.87 -23.44
CA GLU A 77 6.04 -3.36 -22.48
C GLU A 77 5.59 -4.65 -21.77
N TRP A 78 4.27 -4.95 -21.75
CA TRP A 78 3.71 -6.07 -20.98
C TRP A 78 4.30 -7.43 -21.38
N ALA A 79 4.48 -7.67 -22.67
CA ALA A 79 5.05 -8.92 -23.17
C ALA A 79 6.48 -9.16 -22.65
N THR A 80 7.25 -8.09 -22.41
CA THR A 80 8.62 -8.18 -21.89
C THR A 80 8.63 -8.78 -20.49
N VAL A 81 7.77 -8.29 -19.59
CA VAL A 81 7.74 -8.82 -18.20
C VAL A 81 7.11 -10.20 -18.15
N GLN A 82 6.10 -10.47 -19.00
CA GLN A 82 5.45 -11.78 -19.09
C GLN A 82 6.41 -12.91 -19.52
N LYS A 83 7.35 -12.63 -20.41
CA LYS A 83 8.44 -13.57 -20.78
C LYS A 83 9.24 -14.08 -19.59
N HIS A 84 9.36 -13.27 -18.52
CA HIS A 84 10.07 -13.63 -17.30
C HIS A 84 9.15 -14.21 -16.21
N GLY A 85 7.89 -14.53 -16.54
CA GLY A 85 6.90 -15.03 -15.59
C GLY A 85 6.48 -14.01 -14.54
N LEU A 86 6.50 -12.72 -14.92
CA LEU A 86 5.94 -11.62 -14.16
C LEU A 86 4.65 -11.12 -14.80
N THR A 87 3.78 -10.47 -14.03
CA THR A 87 2.65 -9.71 -14.55
C THR A 87 2.93 -8.21 -14.50
N CYS A 88 1.99 -7.38 -15.01
CA CYS A 88 1.90 -5.97 -14.71
C CYS A 88 0.70 -5.75 -13.79
N ALA A 89 0.95 -5.59 -12.49
CA ALA A 89 -0.10 -5.52 -11.49
C ALA A 89 -0.93 -4.24 -11.56
N MET A 90 -0.34 -3.16 -12.09
CA MET A 90 -0.96 -1.86 -12.33
C MET A 90 -0.49 -1.33 -13.68
N ALA A 91 -1.37 -1.34 -14.68
CA ALA A 91 -1.06 -0.80 -16.00
C ALA A 91 -1.19 0.74 -16.01
N ASN A 92 -0.40 1.41 -16.85
CA ASN A 92 -0.60 2.84 -17.11
C ASN A 92 -1.98 3.07 -17.73
N GLY A 93 -2.74 4.02 -17.18
CA GLY A 93 -3.93 4.58 -17.81
C GLY A 93 -3.61 5.61 -18.87
N VAL A 94 -4.61 6.38 -19.26
CA VAL A 94 -4.46 7.47 -20.24
C VAL A 94 -4.54 8.86 -19.60
N THR A 95 -4.89 8.93 -18.31
CA THR A 95 -4.88 10.18 -17.52
C THR A 95 -3.45 10.52 -17.10
N ARG A 96 -3.21 11.80 -16.83
CA ARG A 96 -1.93 12.30 -16.33
C ARG A 96 -2.14 12.98 -14.98
N ILE A 97 -1.07 13.10 -14.20
CA ILE A 97 -1.15 13.71 -12.86
C ILE A 97 -1.72 15.13 -12.92
N PRO A 98 -1.23 16.06 -13.80
CA PRO A 98 -1.81 17.40 -13.87
C PRO A 98 -3.12 17.46 -14.65
N GLU A 99 -3.33 16.59 -15.63
CA GLU A 99 -4.47 16.54 -16.54
C GLU A 99 -5.28 15.28 -16.28
N GLY A 100 -6.29 15.38 -15.42
CA GLY A 100 -7.05 14.22 -14.96
C GLY A 100 -8.55 14.36 -15.11
N LEU A 101 -9.26 13.49 -14.40
CA LEU A 101 -10.71 13.31 -14.53
C LEU A 101 -11.53 14.43 -13.87
N ASN A 102 -10.91 15.35 -13.13
CA ASN A 102 -11.60 16.50 -12.53
C ASN A 102 -12.02 17.58 -13.57
N ARG A 103 -11.60 17.47 -14.83
CA ARG A 103 -11.89 18.43 -15.91
C ARG A 103 -12.81 17.81 -16.95
N LEU A 104 -14.01 18.37 -17.09
CA LEU A 104 -15.01 17.88 -18.07
C LEU A 104 -14.49 17.94 -19.50
N GLU A 105 -13.68 18.94 -19.85
CA GLU A 105 -13.06 19.10 -21.16
C GLU A 105 -12.12 17.95 -21.54
N HIS A 106 -11.60 17.20 -20.57
CA HIS A 106 -10.75 16.04 -20.82
C HIS A 106 -11.57 14.74 -21.04
N HIS A 107 -12.84 14.69 -20.61
CA HIS A 107 -13.64 13.45 -20.63
C HIS A 107 -13.84 12.89 -22.03
N GLY A 108 -13.97 13.78 -23.05
CA GLY A 108 -14.14 13.35 -24.45
C GLY A 108 -13.02 12.46 -25.00
N VAL A 109 -11.82 12.60 -24.43
CA VAL A 109 -10.63 11.79 -24.80
C VAL A 109 -10.33 10.73 -23.76
N MET A 110 -10.38 11.10 -22.47
CA MET A 110 -9.94 10.21 -21.39
C MET A 110 -10.92 9.05 -21.13
N VAL A 111 -12.22 9.29 -21.21
CA VAL A 111 -13.22 8.22 -20.98
C VAL A 111 -13.10 7.10 -22.02
N PRO A 112 -13.16 7.36 -23.35
CA PRO A 112 -12.98 6.30 -24.33
C PRO A 112 -11.58 5.67 -24.26
N GLY A 113 -10.53 6.44 -24.01
CA GLY A 113 -9.17 5.91 -23.85
C GLY A 113 -9.01 4.98 -22.66
N MET A 114 -9.63 5.29 -21.50
CA MET A 114 -9.64 4.40 -20.34
C MET A 114 -10.44 3.12 -20.62
N ILE A 115 -11.57 3.20 -21.31
CA ILE A 115 -12.36 2.04 -21.72
C ILE A 115 -11.53 1.11 -22.63
N GLU A 116 -10.84 1.66 -23.61
CA GLU A 116 -9.91 0.89 -24.46
C GLU A 116 -8.78 0.25 -23.65
N ARG A 117 -8.16 1.00 -22.75
CA ARG A 117 -7.08 0.49 -21.88
C ARG A 117 -7.55 -0.65 -20.97
N ILE A 118 -8.76 -0.56 -20.41
CA ILE A 118 -9.40 -1.63 -19.65
C ILE A 118 -9.57 -2.89 -20.49
N GLY A 119 -10.02 -2.75 -21.74
CA GLY A 119 -10.12 -3.85 -22.68
C GLY A 119 -8.78 -4.54 -22.90
N ALA A 120 -7.75 -3.75 -23.20
CA ALA A 120 -6.39 -4.25 -23.41
C ALA A 120 -5.81 -4.94 -22.15
N CYS A 121 -6.05 -4.38 -20.95
CA CYS A 121 -5.65 -5.01 -19.68
C CYS A 121 -6.31 -6.38 -19.50
N ALA A 122 -7.61 -6.48 -19.75
CA ALA A 122 -8.35 -7.73 -19.63
C ALA A 122 -7.83 -8.80 -20.59
N ASP A 123 -7.60 -8.42 -21.86
CA ASP A 123 -7.09 -9.32 -22.90
C ASP A 123 -5.66 -9.82 -22.57
N ALA A 124 -4.86 -9.01 -21.87
CA ALA A 124 -3.53 -9.37 -21.37
C ALA A 124 -3.53 -10.05 -20.00
N GLY A 125 -4.68 -10.22 -19.34
CA GLY A 125 -4.81 -10.81 -18.02
C GLY A 125 -4.30 -9.94 -16.87
N LEU A 126 -4.32 -8.61 -17.05
CA LEU A 126 -3.86 -7.64 -16.06
C LEU A 126 -5.00 -7.20 -15.13
N PRO A 127 -4.76 -7.10 -13.80
CA PRO A 127 -5.83 -6.89 -12.84
C PRO A 127 -6.29 -5.43 -12.68
N ASN A 128 -5.37 -4.47 -12.84
CA ASN A 128 -5.64 -3.07 -12.50
C ASN A 128 -5.10 -2.09 -13.54
N VAL A 129 -5.71 -0.91 -13.60
CA VAL A 129 -5.26 0.23 -14.38
C VAL A 129 -5.32 1.51 -13.53
N ILE A 130 -4.25 2.31 -13.55
CA ILE A 130 -4.16 3.55 -12.79
C ILE A 130 -4.92 4.69 -13.47
N CYS A 131 -5.48 5.61 -12.68
CA CYS A 131 -5.97 6.90 -13.14
C CYS A 131 -5.63 8.01 -12.14
N PHE A 132 -5.73 9.26 -12.60
CA PHE A 132 -5.43 10.45 -11.81
C PHE A 132 -6.59 11.44 -11.82
N SER A 133 -6.77 12.14 -10.68
CA SER A 133 -7.81 13.17 -10.56
C SER A 133 -7.51 14.43 -11.35
N GLY A 134 -6.24 14.80 -11.49
CA GLY A 134 -5.80 16.07 -12.05
C GLY A 134 -5.51 17.13 -10.98
N SER A 135 -4.88 18.22 -11.40
CA SER A 135 -4.64 19.40 -10.56
C SER A 135 -5.92 20.21 -10.37
N ARG A 136 -6.07 20.83 -9.20
CA ARG A 136 -7.26 21.64 -8.83
C ARG A 136 -7.41 22.88 -9.72
N GLY A 137 -6.34 23.63 -9.93
CA GLY A 137 -6.37 24.87 -10.69
C GLY A 137 -7.47 25.83 -10.19
N GLY A 138 -7.62 25.94 -8.86
CA GLY A 138 -8.65 26.75 -8.23
C GLY A 138 -10.06 26.15 -8.20
N MET A 139 -10.27 24.91 -8.66
CA MET A 139 -11.56 24.22 -8.60
C MET A 139 -11.89 23.81 -7.16
N GLU A 140 -13.14 23.96 -6.76
CA GLU A 140 -13.64 23.51 -5.47
C GLU A 140 -13.63 21.97 -5.39
N HIS A 141 -13.36 21.42 -4.21
CA HIS A 141 -13.27 19.98 -3.98
C HIS A 141 -14.54 19.22 -4.41
N GLU A 142 -15.71 19.79 -4.10
CA GLU A 142 -17.00 19.18 -4.45
C GLU A 142 -17.22 19.11 -5.96
N GLN A 143 -16.85 20.17 -6.68
CA GLN A 143 -16.92 20.19 -8.13
C GLN A 143 -15.99 19.15 -8.77
N GLY A 144 -14.77 19.00 -8.23
CA GLY A 144 -13.83 18.00 -8.68
C GLY A 144 -14.30 16.58 -8.42
N LEU A 145 -14.90 16.31 -7.26
CA LEU A 145 -15.52 15.01 -6.93
C LEU A 145 -16.61 14.66 -7.96
N GLU A 146 -17.53 15.56 -8.25
CA GLU A 146 -18.63 15.30 -9.18
C GLU A 146 -18.13 15.13 -10.62
N ASN A 147 -17.16 15.92 -11.05
CA ASN A 147 -16.55 15.76 -12.37
C ASN A 147 -15.87 14.40 -12.51
N CYS A 148 -15.02 14.01 -11.54
CA CYS A 148 -14.39 12.69 -11.52
C CYS A 148 -15.42 11.56 -11.50
N ALA A 149 -16.45 11.66 -10.66
CA ALA A 149 -17.52 10.66 -10.58
C ALA A 149 -18.26 10.51 -11.90
N THR A 150 -18.52 11.61 -12.61
CA THR A 150 -19.19 11.63 -13.93
C THR A 150 -18.40 10.84 -14.97
N ALA A 151 -17.07 10.99 -15.03
CA ALA A 151 -16.22 10.18 -15.91
C ALA A 151 -16.17 8.72 -15.48
N LEU A 152 -15.92 8.49 -14.18
CA LEU A 152 -15.71 7.14 -13.63
C LEU A 152 -16.95 6.26 -13.75
N ARG A 153 -18.18 6.81 -13.58
CA ARG A 153 -19.42 6.05 -13.80
C ARG A 153 -19.55 5.51 -15.22
N GLN A 154 -18.98 6.17 -16.21
CA GLN A 154 -18.92 5.67 -17.59
C GLN A 154 -17.84 4.60 -17.77
N ILE A 155 -16.67 4.82 -17.16
CA ILE A 155 -15.51 3.94 -17.28
C ILE A 155 -15.75 2.60 -16.57
N VAL A 156 -16.39 2.60 -15.38
CA VAL A 156 -16.58 1.38 -14.58
C VAL A 156 -17.52 0.37 -15.23
N VAL A 157 -18.37 0.76 -16.16
CA VAL A 157 -19.21 -0.16 -16.92
C VAL A 157 -18.38 -1.22 -17.65
N GLU A 158 -17.30 -0.80 -18.34
CA GLU A 158 -16.39 -1.74 -18.99
C GLU A 158 -15.49 -2.44 -17.97
N ALA A 159 -15.08 -1.76 -16.90
CA ALA A 159 -14.26 -2.33 -15.81
C ALA A 159 -14.97 -3.51 -15.13
N GLU A 160 -16.27 -3.38 -14.85
CA GLU A 160 -17.12 -4.44 -14.30
C GLU A 160 -17.23 -5.64 -15.24
N LYS A 161 -17.58 -5.37 -16.51
CA LYS A 161 -17.69 -6.38 -17.55
C LYS A 161 -16.39 -7.15 -17.76
N ARG A 162 -15.26 -6.47 -17.75
CA ARG A 162 -13.93 -7.04 -18.01
C ARG A 162 -13.21 -7.53 -16.76
N ARG A 163 -13.75 -7.24 -15.56
CA ARG A 163 -13.15 -7.58 -14.25
C ARG A 163 -11.77 -6.96 -14.02
N VAL A 164 -11.52 -5.77 -14.58
CA VAL A 164 -10.32 -4.95 -14.31
C VAL A 164 -10.69 -3.88 -13.30
N THR A 165 -9.82 -3.59 -12.34
CA THR A 165 -10.06 -2.52 -11.36
C THR A 165 -9.37 -1.23 -11.80
N VAL A 166 -10.12 -0.14 -11.81
CA VAL A 166 -9.58 1.21 -12.00
C VAL A 166 -9.15 1.74 -10.64
N CYS A 167 -7.89 2.15 -10.52
CA CYS A 167 -7.33 2.63 -9.27
C CYS A 167 -6.93 4.10 -9.39
N MET A 168 -7.54 4.98 -8.59
CA MET A 168 -7.10 6.37 -8.49
C MET A 168 -6.01 6.48 -7.43
N GLU A 169 -4.88 7.05 -7.83
CA GLU A 169 -3.75 7.22 -6.92
C GLU A 169 -3.93 8.45 -6.03
N LEU A 170 -3.63 8.24 -4.74
CA LEU A 170 -3.49 9.28 -3.73
C LEU A 170 -2.07 9.85 -3.79
N LEU A 171 -1.92 11.12 -4.13
CA LEU A 171 -0.63 11.79 -4.25
C LEU A 171 -0.51 12.96 -3.27
N ASN A 172 0.71 13.30 -2.85
CA ASN A 172 0.93 14.47 -2.01
C ASN A 172 0.96 15.78 -2.83
N SER A 173 0.20 16.77 -2.39
CA SER A 173 0.22 18.12 -2.94
C SER A 173 1.20 19.07 -2.23
N LYS A 174 1.78 18.63 -1.10
CA LYS A 174 2.70 19.47 -0.29
C LYS A 174 4.10 19.57 -0.89
N VAL A 175 4.61 18.50 -1.53
CA VAL A 175 6.01 18.40 -1.94
C VAL A 175 6.16 18.10 -3.43
N ASP A 176 5.55 17.00 -3.91
CA ASP A 176 5.87 16.44 -5.23
C ASP A 176 4.91 16.84 -6.34
N HIS A 177 3.60 16.93 -6.02
CA HIS A 177 2.53 17.16 -7.02
C HIS A 177 1.65 18.33 -6.60
N HIS A 178 2.24 19.54 -6.57
CA HIS A 178 1.52 20.74 -6.16
C HIS A 178 0.16 20.84 -6.83
N ASP A 179 -0.86 21.15 -6.00
CA ASP A 179 -2.23 21.37 -6.44
C ASP A 179 -2.97 20.11 -6.95
N TYR A 180 -2.41 18.90 -6.76
CA TYR A 180 -3.13 17.66 -7.08
C TYR A 180 -4.40 17.53 -6.24
N MET A 181 -5.51 17.07 -6.83
CA MET A 181 -6.82 17.13 -6.15
C MET A 181 -7.07 15.96 -5.21
N CYS A 182 -6.76 14.72 -5.60
CA CYS A 182 -6.93 13.52 -4.77
C CYS A 182 -5.75 13.34 -3.82
N ASP A 183 -5.53 14.29 -2.93
CA ASP A 183 -4.38 14.38 -2.04
C ASP A 183 -4.65 13.95 -0.59
N HIS A 184 -5.88 13.54 -0.29
CA HIS A 184 -6.30 13.04 1.03
C HIS A 184 -7.18 11.79 0.89
N THR A 185 -6.97 10.83 1.78
CA THR A 185 -7.73 9.56 1.80
C THR A 185 -9.24 9.79 1.89
N ALA A 186 -9.69 10.75 2.70
CA ALA A 186 -11.11 11.04 2.86
C ALA A 186 -11.77 11.49 1.54
N TRP A 187 -11.08 12.29 0.73
CA TRP A 187 -11.57 12.73 -0.59
C TRP A 187 -11.66 11.55 -1.55
N GLY A 188 -10.62 10.70 -1.60
CA GLY A 188 -10.62 9.51 -2.44
C GLY A 188 -11.71 8.51 -2.06
N VAL A 189 -11.93 8.27 -0.77
CA VAL A 189 -12.99 7.39 -0.25
C VAL A 189 -14.38 7.92 -0.61
N GLU A 190 -14.59 9.23 -0.48
CA GLU A 190 -15.86 9.84 -0.90
C GLU A 190 -16.09 9.63 -2.40
N LEU A 191 -15.07 9.77 -3.23
CA LEU A 191 -15.18 9.49 -4.66
C LEU A 191 -15.54 8.03 -4.94
N VAL A 192 -14.91 7.05 -4.26
CA VAL A 192 -15.25 5.63 -4.41
C VAL A 192 -16.71 5.38 -4.07
N LYS A 193 -17.22 5.98 -2.98
CA LYS A 193 -18.64 5.87 -2.59
C LYS A 193 -19.58 6.46 -3.64
N ARG A 194 -19.24 7.63 -4.21
CA ARG A 194 -20.06 8.28 -5.26
C ARG A 194 -20.12 7.50 -6.56
N VAL A 195 -19.03 6.85 -6.94
CA VAL A 195 -18.99 5.98 -8.13
C VAL A 195 -19.80 4.71 -7.88
N GLY A 196 -19.71 4.12 -6.69
CA GLY A 196 -20.55 3.01 -6.25
C GLY A 196 -20.25 1.67 -6.96
N SER A 197 -19.02 1.49 -7.48
CA SER A 197 -18.59 0.28 -8.16
C SER A 197 -17.46 -0.42 -7.43
N ASP A 198 -17.50 -1.74 -7.33
CA ASP A 198 -16.39 -2.53 -6.80
C ASP A 198 -15.16 -2.56 -7.73
N ARG A 199 -15.31 -2.04 -8.95
CA ARG A 199 -14.21 -1.92 -9.92
C ARG A 199 -13.60 -0.52 -9.99
N PHE A 200 -13.93 0.33 -9.03
CA PHE A 200 -13.23 1.58 -8.78
C PHE A 200 -12.77 1.64 -7.33
N LYS A 201 -11.48 1.72 -7.11
CA LYS A 201 -10.83 1.75 -5.79
C LYS A 201 -9.68 2.76 -5.78
N LEU A 202 -9.02 2.89 -4.63
CA LEU A 202 -7.85 3.71 -4.48
C LEU A 202 -6.56 2.88 -4.63
N LEU A 203 -5.54 3.49 -5.16
CA LEU A 203 -4.15 3.14 -4.95
C LEU A 203 -3.67 4.00 -3.79
N TYR A 204 -3.31 3.37 -2.68
CA TYR A 204 -2.80 4.03 -1.49
C TYR A 204 -1.28 4.04 -1.53
N ASP A 205 -0.69 5.16 -1.91
CA ASP A 205 0.76 5.35 -1.84
C ASP A 205 1.15 5.80 -0.42
N ILE A 206 1.84 4.91 0.28
CA ILE A 206 2.25 5.10 1.69
C ILE A 206 3.18 6.30 1.83
N TYR A 207 4.10 6.51 0.87
CA TYR A 207 4.99 7.66 0.84
C TYR A 207 4.20 8.97 0.78
N HIS A 208 3.26 9.06 -0.16
CA HIS A 208 2.46 10.25 -0.34
C HIS A 208 1.55 10.54 0.86
N MET A 209 0.91 9.52 1.41
CA MET A 209 -0.02 9.69 2.53
C MET A 209 0.70 9.94 3.86
N GLN A 210 1.93 9.47 4.04
CA GLN A 210 2.74 9.88 5.17
C GLN A 210 3.00 11.39 5.16
N ILE A 211 3.33 11.96 4.00
CA ILE A 211 3.58 13.40 3.84
C ILE A 211 2.31 14.23 4.08
N MET A 212 1.16 13.74 3.60
CA MET A 212 -0.10 14.46 3.70
C MET A 212 -0.78 14.33 5.07
N GLU A 213 -0.92 13.11 5.55
CA GLU A 213 -1.82 12.78 6.67
C GLU A 213 -1.09 12.18 7.88
N GLY A 214 -0.02 11.38 7.65
CA GLY A 214 0.58 10.55 8.70
C GLY A 214 -0.36 9.45 9.17
N ASP A 215 -0.09 8.85 10.35
CA ASP A 215 -0.92 7.80 11.00
C ASP A 215 -1.39 6.69 10.03
N VAL A 216 -0.46 6.28 9.15
CA VAL A 216 -0.70 5.42 7.99
C VAL A 216 -1.41 4.11 8.36
N ILE A 217 -0.99 3.45 9.45
CA ILE A 217 -1.55 2.15 9.83
C ILE A 217 -3.03 2.26 10.20
N ARG A 218 -3.45 3.29 10.93
CA ARG A 218 -4.86 3.51 11.27
C ARG A 218 -5.65 3.84 10.02
N THR A 219 -5.15 4.77 9.20
CA THR A 219 -5.81 5.17 7.94
C THR A 219 -6.03 3.96 7.02
N ILE A 220 -5.03 3.09 6.85
CA ILE A 220 -5.17 1.85 6.08
C ILE A 220 -6.25 0.94 6.69
N ARG A 221 -6.24 0.71 8.01
CA ARG A 221 -7.22 -0.16 8.66
C ARG A 221 -8.66 0.32 8.50
N GLU A 222 -8.88 1.61 8.65
CA GLU A 222 -10.22 2.21 8.54
C GLU A 222 -10.74 2.24 7.11
N ASN A 223 -9.83 2.36 6.12
CA ASN A 223 -10.20 2.57 4.72
C ASN A 223 -9.89 1.40 3.78
N HIS A 224 -9.40 0.26 4.32
CA HIS A 224 -9.03 -0.91 3.51
C HIS A 224 -10.08 -1.37 2.49
N PRO A 225 -11.41 -1.35 2.76
CA PRO A 225 -12.41 -1.75 1.78
C PRO A 225 -12.44 -0.90 0.50
N TYR A 226 -11.84 0.30 0.55
CA TYR A 226 -11.77 1.24 -0.57
C TYR A 226 -10.43 1.19 -1.31
N ILE A 227 -9.46 0.40 -0.83
CA ILE A 227 -8.09 0.33 -1.36
C ILE A 227 -7.89 -1.00 -2.10
N ALA A 228 -7.40 -0.95 -3.33
CA ALA A 228 -7.08 -2.13 -4.14
C ALA A 228 -5.58 -2.35 -4.37
N HIS A 229 -4.75 -1.35 -4.11
CA HIS A 229 -3.31 -1.41 -4.38
C HIS A 229 -2.52 -0.52 -3.43
N TYR A 230 -1.26 -0.89 -3.16
CA TYR A 230 -0.37 -0.14 -2.27
C TYR A 230 0.97 0.12 -2.94
N HIS A 231 1.48 1.36 -2.80
CA HIS A 231 2.84 1.74 -3.13
C HIS A 231 3.65 2.07 -1.87
N THR A 232 4.96 1.88 -1.95
CA THR A 232 5.91 2.15 -0.86
C THR A 232 6.95 3.18 -1.29
N GLY A 233 7.56 3.87 -0.35
CA GLY A 233 8.69 4.77 -0.58
C GLY A 233 9.20 5.34 0.73
N GLY A 234 10.51 5.55 0.86
CA GLY A 234 11.11 6.12 2.07
C GLY A 234 10.80 7.61 2.23
N VAL A 235 10.35 8.03 3.41
CA VAL A 235 10.10 9.42 3.74
C VAL A 235 11.20 9.91 4.70
N PRO A 236 11.83 11.06 4.40
CA PRO A 236 11.71 11.90 3.22
C PRO A 236 12.45 11.37 1.99
N GLY A 237 12.16 11.90 0.81
CA GLY A 237 12.99 11.81 -0.41
C GLY A 237 12.66 10.65 -1.34
N ARG A 238 11.70 9.77 -1.01
CA ARG A 238 11.24 8.64 -1.86
C ARG A 238 12.37 7.67 -2.24
N HIS A 239 13.32 7.46 -1.31
CA HIS A 239 14.41 6.51 -1.45
C HIS A 239 14.09 5.17 -0.80
N GLU A 240 15.11 4.34 -0.49
CA GLU A 240 14.98 3.04 0.14
C GLU A 240 14.10 3.08 1.39
N ILE A 241 13.41 1.97 1.67
CA ILE A 241 12.49 1.84 2.81
C ILE A 241 13.14 1.21 4.05
N ASP A 242 14.45 1.28 4.15
CA ASP A 242 15.25 0.77 5.26
C ASP A 242 15.14 1.65 6.53
N GLN A 243 16.10 1.53 7.45
CA GLN A 243 16.09 2.27 8.71
C GLN A 243 16.50 3.74 8.59
N ALA A 244 16.91 4.21 7.41
CA ALA A 244 17.34 5.59 7.18
C ALA A 244 16.17 6.57 6.93
N GLN A 245 14.92 6.09 7.02
CA GLN A 245 13.70 6.84 6.80
C GLN A 245 12.71 6.68 7.97
N GLU A 246 11.60 7.44 8.00
CA GLU A 246 10.76 7.58 9.21
C GLU A 246 9.65 6.55 9.37
N LEU A 247 9.33 5.72 8.34
CA LEU A 247 8.23 4.75 8.36
C LEU A 247 8.69 3.36 8.86
N ASN A 248 7.85 2.71 9.67
CA ASN A 248 8.06 1.32 10.07
C ASN A 248 7.38 0.35 9.09
N TYR A 249 8.03 0.07 7.96
CA TYR A 249 7.47 -0.80 6.91
C TYR A 249 7.11 -2.21 7.37
N PRO A 250 7.88 -2.90 8.24
CA PRO A 250 7.44 -4.19 8.78
C PRO A 250 6.11 -4.12 9.56
N ALA A 251 5.85 -3.02 10.28
CA ALA A 251 4.58 -2.84 10.99
C ALA A 251 3.42 -2.53 10.03
N ILE A 252 3.67 -1.73 8.99
CA ILE A 252 2.69 -1.41 7.93
C ILE A 252 2.35 -2.68 7.14
N ALA A 253 3.35 -3.46 6.73
CA ALA A 253 3.16 -4.72 6.00
C ALA A 253 2.32 -5.73 6.81
N ARG A 254 2.60 -5.89 8.12
CA ARG A 254 1.75 -6.70 9.00
C ARG A 254 0.31 -6.20 9.05
N ALA A 255 0.10 -4.89 9.14
CA ALA A 255 -1.25 -4.32 9.16
C ALA A 255 -2.01 -4.63 7.87
N ILE A 256 -1.37 -4.53 6.71
CA ILE A 256 -1.96 -4.88 5.40
C ILE A 256 -2.26 -6.37 5.31
N ARG A 257 -1.34 -7.24 5.75
CA ARG A 257 -1.53 -8.70 5.79
C ARG A 257 -2.71 -9.09 6.69
N ASP A 258 -2.79 -8.53 7.88
CA ASP A 258 -3.80 -8.86 8.90
C ASP A 258 -5.23 -8.46 8.48
N LEU A 259 -5.35 -7.54 7.52
CA LEU A 259 -6.61 -7.20 6.85
C LEU A 259 -7.02 -8.22 5.76
N GLY A 260 -6.21 -9.25 5.53
CA GLY A 260 -6.48 -10.28 4.53
C GLY A 260 -6.20 -9.85 3.08
N TYR A 261 -5.43 -8.79 2.88
CA TYR A 261 -5.06 -8.33 1.54
C TYR A 261 -4.28 -9.38 0.75
N ARG A 262 -4.65 -9.62 -0.51
CA ARG A 262 -4.06 -10.63 -1.42
C ARG A 262 -3.54 -10.04 -2.73
N GLY A 263 -3.60 -8.72 -2.89
CA GLY A 263 -3.15 -8.01 -4.07
C GLY A 263 -1.62 -7.86 -4.13
N PHE A 264 -1.16 -6.75 -4.67
CA PHE A 264 0.25 -6.43 -4.77
C PHE A 264 0.61 -5.21 -3.92
N VAL A 265 1.79 -5.25 -3.31
CA VAL A 265 2.47 -4.10 -2.72
C VAL A 265 3.68 -3.80 -3.60
N ALA A 266 3.69 -2.62 -4.22
CA ALA A 266 4.73 -2.26 -5.17
C ALA A 266 5.77 -1.34 -4.53
N GLN A 267 7.04 -1.66 -4.78
CA GLN A 267 8.17 -0.86 -4.38
C GLN A 267 8.30 0.33 -5.34
N GLU A 268 7.98 1.52 -4.85
CA GLU A 268 8.00 2.75 -5.61
C GLU A 268 8.95 3.78 -5.00
N PHE A 269 10.15 3.33 -4.70
CA PHE A 269 11.24 4.18 -4.26
C PHE A 269 12.33 4.30 -5.35
N VAL A 270 13.02 5.44 -5.39
CA VAL A 270 14.16 5.68 -6.28
C VAL A 270 15.45 5.23 -5.57
N PRO A 271 16.05 4.11 -5.96
CA PRO A 271 17.22 3.59 -5.27
C PRO A 271 18.43 4.52 -5.43
N VAL A 272 19.11 4.80 -4.32
CA VAL A 272 20.39 5.54 -4.29
C VAL A 272 21.60 4.59 -4.18
N ARG A 273 21.35 3.34 -3.79
CA ARG A 273 22.33 2.24 -3.75
C ARG A 273 22.18 1.34 -4.98
N ASP A 274 22.77 0.15 -4.96
CA ASP A 274 22.54 -0.84 -6.03
C ASP A 274 21.04 -1.20 -6.11
N PRO A 275 20.40 -0.99 -7.28
CA PRO A 275 18.95 -1.08 -7.38
C PRO A 275 18.36 -2.46 -7.03
N ILE A 276 19.07 -3.54 -7.39
CA ILE A 276 18.57 -4.90 -7.15
C ILE A 276 18.79 -5.31 -5.70
N THR A 277 19.87 -4.90 -5.08
CA THR A 277 20.10 -5.11 -3.64
C THR A 277 19.06 -4.35 -2.82
N SER A 278 18.80 -3.07 -3.13
CA SER A 278 17.77 -2.28 -2.46
C SER A 278 16.39 -2.88 -2.61
N LEU A 279 16.08 -3.41 -3.80
CA LEU A 279 14.81 -4.08 -4.07
C LEU A 279 14.65 -5.38 -3.26
N ALA A 280 15.69 -6.20 -3.17
CA ALA A 280 15.69 -7.43 -2.37
C ALA A 280 15.51 -7.16 -0.88
N GLU A 281 16.18 -6.12 -0.36
CA GLU A 281 16.02 -5.67 1.02
C GLU A 281 14.58 -5.19 1.31
N ALA A 282 13.98 -4.41 0.40
CA ALA A 282 12.62 -3.92 0.53
C ALA A 282 11.58 -5.05 0.51
N ILE A 283 11.74 -6.04 -0.37
CA ILE A 283 10.92 -7.24 -0.39
C ILE A 283 11.02 -7.97 0.95
N THR A 284 12.24 -8.16 1.46
CA THR A 284 12.48 -8.82 2.75
C THR A 284 11.80 -8.07 3.90
N LEU A 285 11.89 -6.74 3.96
CA LEU A 285 11.25 -5.90 4.98
C LEU A 285 9.71 -5.99 4.96
N CYS A 286 9.13 -6.17 3.77
CA CYS A 286 7.68 -6.29 3.59
C CYS A 286 7.17 -7.73 3.64
N THR A 287 8.05 -8.75 3.67
CA THR A 287 7.68 -10.16 3.83
C THR A 287 7.47 -10.45 5.33
N VAL A 288 6.21 -10.59 5.78
CA VAL A 288 5.83 -10.64 7.21
C VAL A 288 4.80 -11.74 7.50
#